data_2d81965ab88edae63057d74dd00bdb8a
#
_entry.id   2d81965ab88edae63057d74dd00bdb8a
#
_cell.length_a   1.000
_cell.length_b   1.000
_cell.length_c   1.000
_cell.angle_alpha   90.00
_cell.angle_beta   90.00
_cell.angle_gamma   90.00
#
_symmetry.space_group_name_H-M   'P 1'
#
loop_
_entity.id
_entity.type
_entity.pdbx_description
1 polymer ?
#
loop_
_entity_poly.entity_id
_entity_poly.type
_entity_poly.pdbx_seq_one_letter_code
_entity_poly.pdbx_strand_id
1 'polypeptide(L)'
;LLKQRAQEIINIEEKIREDLSHSDDMLMGTITIGSGETCVLSGVAKLAASFRKENPKVMFEVCSGIADDIKDKIENGTVDIGLLKEPVDISKYEFVRLGQKEKWGVIMRKDCPLAEKEYITPKDLAGQPLIFAKRESVRNEIENWFGDCCDNIKIVASCDLIYNTESLVKGGVGLALCIDSDMYYDDLCFKPLSPMLETGTVIVWRKNRTVSPSVNSFIKHIKKCLECIA
;
A
#
# COMPACT_ATOMS: atom_id res chain seq x y z
N LEU A 1 -4.49 7.50 -24.91
CA LEU A 1 -5.86 7.56 -24.38
C LEU A 1 -6.75 6.48 -25.00
N LEU A 2 -6.95 6.42 -26.35
CA LEU A 2 -7.88 5.49 -27.02
C LEU A 2 -7.48 4.01 -26.78
N LYS A 3 -6.19 3.67 -26.95
CA LYS A 3 -5.66 2.31 -26.70
C LYS A 3 -5.87 1.86 -25.25
N GLN A 4 -5.68 2.78 -24.30
CA GLN A 4 -5.87 2.49 -22.88
C GLN A 4 -7.34 2.22 -22.57
N ARG A 5 -8.26 3.05 -23.10
CA ARG A 5 -9.72 2.83 -22.93
C ARG A 5 -10.21 1.55 -23.58
N ALA A 6 -9.65 1.21 -24.76
CA ALA A 6 -9.97 -0.05 -25.42
C ALA A 6 -9.51 -1.25 -24.56
N GLN A 7 -8.33 -1.20 -23.95
CA GLN A 7 -7.86 -2.26 -23.07
C GLN A 7 -8.71 -2.40 -21.80
N GLU A 8 -9.15 -1.28 -21.20
CA GLU A 8 -10.07 -1.28 -20.06
C GLU A 8 -11.41 -1.97 -20.42
N ILE A 9 -11.94 -1.72 -21.61
CA ILE A 9 -13.18 -2.37 -22.10
C ILE A 9 -12.99 -3.87 -22.29
N ILE A 10 -11.88 -4.29 -22.90
CA ILE A 10 -11.56 -5.70 -23.11
C ILE A 10 -11.43 -6.43 -21.76
N ASN A 11 -10.71 -5.85 -20.80
CA ASN A 11 -10.53 -6.44 -19.48
C ASN A 11 -11.89 -6.59 -18.74
N ILE A 12 -12.78 -5.61 -18.88
CA ILE A 12 -14.13 -5.68 -18.30
C ILE A 12 -14.97 -6.76 -19.00
N GLU A 13 -14.89 -6.88 -20.31
CA GLU A 13 -15.62 -7.90 -21.08
C GLU A 13 -15.15 -9.32 -20.73
N GLU A 14 -13.84 -9.53 -20.59
CA GLU A 14 -13.28 -10.80 -20.13
C GLU A 14 -13.79 -11.17 -18.73
N LYS A 15 -13.79 -10.23 -17.78
CA LYS A 15 -14.39 -10.44 -16.44
C LYS A 15 -15.87 -10.81 -16.50
N ILE A 16 -16.65 -10.13 -17.35
CA ILE A 16 -18.07 -10.45 -17.52
C ILE A 16 -18.26 -11.87 -18.07
N ARG A 17 -17.46 -12.29 -19.02
CA ARG A 17 -17.50 -13.66 -19.56
C ARG A 17 -17.16 -14.70 -18.48
N GLU A 18 -16.12 -14.45 -17.68
CA GLU A 18 -15.78 -15.30 -16.54
C GLU A 18 -16.95 -15.39 -15.57
N ASP A 19 -17.55 -14.27 -15.18
CA ASP A 19 -18.69 -14.20 -14.25
C ASP A 19 -19.93 -14.94 -14.76
N LEU A 20 -20.21 -14.91 -16.07
CA LEU A 20 -21.35 -15.60 -16.70
C LEU A 20 -21.12 -17.08 -16.95
N SER A 21 -19.88 -17.55 -16.96
CA SER A 21 -19.53 -18.96 -17.20
C SER A 21 -19.72 -19.87 -15.97
N HIS A 22 -20.22 -19.32 -14.86
CA HIS A 22 -20.38 -20.03 -13.60
C HIS A 22 -21.54 -21.03 -13.64
N SER A 23 -21.23 -22.29 -13.47
CA SER A 23 -22.17 -23.30 -12.98
C SER A 23 -22.32 -23.14 -11.47
N ASP A 24 -23.53 -23.21 -10.94
CA ASP A 24 -24.00 -22.79 -9.59
C ASP A 24 -23.21 -23.25 -8.35
N ASP A 25 -22.20 -24.12 -8.46
CA ASP A 25 -21.57 -24.76 -7.28
C ASP A 25 -20.09 -24.44 -7.04
N MET A 26 -19.37 -23.70 -7.91
CA MET A 26 -17.94 -23.48 -7.73
C MET A 26 -17.48 -22.07 -8.05
N LEU A 27 -16.91 -21.38 -7.06
CA LEU A 27 -16.28 -20.07 -7.27
C LEU A 27 -15.05 -20.18 -8.17
N MET A 28 -14.95 -19.33 -9.17
CA MET A 28 -13.86 -19.28 -10.16
C MET A 28 -13.66 -17.85 -10.66
N GLY A 29 -12.62 -17.64 -11.48
CA GLY A 29 -12.26 -16.34 -12.03
C GLY A 29 -11.19 -15.63 -11.22
N THR A 30 -10.89 -14.39 -11.60
CA THR A 30 -9.77 -13.62 -11.08
C THR A 30 -10.23 -12.55 -10.10
N ILE A 31 -9.58 -12.49 -8.93
CA ILE A 31 -9.73 -11.41 -7.95
C ILE A 31 -8.50 -10.51 -8.04
N THR A 32 -8.69 -9.27 -8.47
CA THR A 32 -7.60 -8.31 -8.64
C THR A 32 -7.45 -7.42 -7.41
N ILE A 33 -6.28 -7.46 -6.77
CA ILE A 33 -5.94 -6.69 -5.57
C ILE A 33 -4.96 -5.59 -5.95
N GLY A 34 -5.34 -4.32 -5.75
CA GLY A 34 -4.45 -3.18 -5.87
C GLY A 34 -3.70 -2.91 -4.55
N SER A 35 -2.38 -2.78 -4.59
CA SER A 35 -1.59 -2.51 -3.40
C SER A 35 -0.35 -1.68 -3.71
N GLY A 36 0.03 -0.79 -2.79
CA GLY A 36 1.39 -0.30 -2.73
C GLY A 36 2.35 -1.35 -2.17
N GLU A 37 3.63 -1.03 -2.13
CA GLU A 37 4.62 -1.82 -1.41
C GLU A 37 4.38 -1.68 0.10
N THR A 38 3.97 -2.76 0.75
CA THR A 38 3.59 -2.78 2.17
C THR A 38 3.76 -4.17 2.78
N CYS A 39 4.24 -4.25 4.01
CA CYS A 39 4.31 -5.50 4.76
C CYS A 39 2.91 -6.09 5.04
N VAL A 40 1.88 -5.26 5.05
CA VAL A 40 0.48 -5.67 5.26
C VAL A 40 -0.02 -6.62 4.17
N LEU A 41 0.53 -6.53 2.95
CA LEU A 41 0.18 -7.46 1.87
C LEU A 41 0.44 -8.93 2.26
N SER A 42 1.42 -9.20 3.12
CA SER A 42 1.69 -10.55 3.63
C SER A 42 0.51 -11.14 4.40
N GLY A 43 -0.20 -10.31 5.17
CA GLY A 43 -1.43 -10.69 5.87
C GLY A 43 -2.56 -11.04 4.89
N VAL A 44 -2.76 -10.19 3.87
CA VAL A 44 -3.77 -10.42 2.83
C VAL A 44 -3.42 -11.65 1.99
N ALA A 45 -2.14 -11.91 1.72
CA ALA A 45 -1.71 -13.13 1.03
C ALA A 45 -2.05 -14.40 1.81
N LYS A 46 -1.97 -14.38 3.17
CA LYS A 46 -2.42 -15.50 4.01
C LYS A 46 -3.93 -15.73 3.89
N LEU A 47 -4.73 -14.64 3.85
CA LEU A 47 -6.17 -14.73 3.63
C LEU A 47 -6.49 -15.29 2.23
N ALA A 48 -5.79 -14.84 1.20
CA ALA A 48 -5.92 -15.37 -0.15
C ALA A 48 -5.54 -16.87 -0.21
N ALA A 49 -4.47 -17.26 0.47
CA ALA A 49 -4.06 -18.66 0.54
C ALA A 49 -5.09 -19.56 1.22
N SER A 50 -5.70 -19.09 2.35
CA SER A 50 -6.77 -19.82 3.02
C SER A 50 -8.03 -19.93 2.16
N PHE A 51 -8.41 -18.84 1.48
CA PHE A 51 -9.57 -18.82 0.59
C PHE A 51 -9.40 -19.78 -0.61
N ARG A 52 -8.19 -19.82 -1.21
CA ARG A 52 -7.90 -20.73 -2.33
C ARG A 52 -7.95 -22.20 -1.97
N LYS A 53 -7.70 -22.58 -0.72
CA LYS A 53 -7.85 -23.99 -0.29
C LYS A 53 -9.28 -24.49 -0.44
N GLU A 54 -10.26 -23.62 -0.21
CA GLU A 54 -11.68 -23.93 -0.35
C GLU A 54 -12.19 -23.65 -1.78
N ASN A 55 -11.51 -22.76 -2.52
CA ASN A 55 -11.90 -22.30 -3.86
C ASN A 55 -10.72 -22.39 -4.85
N PRO A 56 -10.27 -23.60 -5.24
CA PRO A 56 -9.02 -23.80 -5.97
C PRO A 56 -9.01 -23.21 -7.40
N LYS A 57 -10.19 -22.93 -7.97
CA LYS A 57 -10.31 -22.31 -9.32
C LYS A 57 -10.24 -20.77 -9.29
N VAL A 58 -10.15 -20.16 -8.10
CA VAL A 58 -9.97 -18.72 -7.98
C VAL A 58 -8.49 -18.36 -8.17
N MET A 59 -8.24 -17.38 -9.04
CA MET A 59 -6.94 -16.76 -9.24
C MET A 59 -6.87 -15.42 -8.51
N PHE A 60 -5.68 -15.05 -8.08
CA PHE A 60 -5.40 -13.72 -7.53
C PHE A 60 -4.38 -13.00 -8.41
N GLU A 61 -4.68 -11.76 -8.74
CA GLU A 61 -3.79 -10.84 -9.42
C GLU A 61 -3.47 -9.66 -8.50
N VAL A 62 -2.18 -9.31 -8.40
CA VAL A 62 -1.76 -8.15 -7.61
C VAL A 62 -1.28 -7.05 -8.55
N CYS A 63 -1.94 -5.91 -8.48
CA CYS A 63 -1.62 -4.72 -9.25
C CYS A 63 -0.95 -3.69 -8.35
N SER A 64 0.33 -3.40 -8.59
CA SER A 64 1.07 -2.41 -7.81
C SER A 64 0.78 -0.98 -8.26
N GLY A 65 0.75 -0.06 -7.32
CA GLY A 65 0.55 1.37 -7.58
C GLY A 65 0.44 2.20 -6.31
N ILE A 66 0.45 3.51 -6.45
CA ILE A 66 0.12 4.43 -5.35
C ILE A 66 -1.39 4.47 -5.11
N ALA A 67 -1.80 4.95 -3.95
CA ALA A 67 -3.22 4.92 -3.54
C ALA A 67 -4.17 5.59 -4.54
N ASP A 68 -3.74 6.67 -5.20
CA ASP A 68 -4.59 7.39 -6.16
C ASP A 68 -4.76 6.59 -7.46
N ASP A 69 -3.69 5.97 -7.97
CA ASP A 69 -3.77 5.06 -9.12
C ASP A 69 -4.67 3.84 -8.83
N ILE A 70 -4.57 3.31 -7.60
CA ILE A 70 -5.40 2.16 -7.18
C ILE A 70 -6.86 2.58 -7.09
N LYS A 71 -7.17 3.76 -6.55
CA LYS A 71 -8.54 4.28 -6.53
C LYS A 71 -9.11 4.43 -7.93
N ASP A 72 -8.36 4.99 -8.87
CA ASP A 72 -8.79 5.12 -10.26
C ASP A 72 -9.07 3.75 -10.89
N LYS A 73 -8.23 2.75 -10.62
CA LYS A 73 -8.43 1.38 -11.09
C LYS A 73 -9.65 0.70 -10.45
N ILE A 74 -9.98 0.99 -9.21
CA ILE A 74 -11.22 0.52 -8.56
C ILE A 74 -12.42 1.19 -9.21
N GLU A 75 -12.36 2.50 -9.47
CA GLU A 75 -13.46 3.25 -10.09
C GLU A 75 -13.77 2.74 -11.50
N ASN A 76 -12.77 2.44 -12.31
CA ASN A 76 -12.95 1.91 -13.66
C ASN A 76 -13.13 0.37 -13.71
N GLY A 77 -13.03 -0.32 -12.57
CA GLY A 77 -13.33 -1.75 -12.42
C GLY A 77 -12.24 -2.70 -12.84
N THR A 78 -11.02 -2.23 -13.03
CA THR A 78 -9.85 -3.09 -13.31
C THR A 78 -9.23 -3.67 -12.03
N VAL A 79 -9.51 -3.08 -10.87
CA VAL A 79 -9.16 -3.59 -9.54
C VAL A 79 -10.43 -3.80 -8.74
N ASP A 80 -10.53 -4.93 -8.06
CA ASP A 80 -11.70 -5.29 -7.26
C ASP A 80 -11.57 -4.81 -5.81
N ILE A 81 -10.37 -4.94 -5.24
CA ILE A 81 -10.06 -4.66 -3.84
C ILE A 81 -8.76 -3.86 -3.78
N GLY A 82 -8.75 -2.75 -3.03
CA GLY A 82 -7.55 -1.94 -2.81
C GLY A 82 -7.03 -2.02 -1.39
N LEU A 83 -5.72 -2.09 -1.23
CA LEU A 83 -5.01 -1.86 0.03
C LEU A 83 -4.47 -0.44 0.02
N LEU A 84 -5.07 0.44 0.80
CA LEU A 84 -4.72 1.85 0.80
C LEU A 84 -4.16 2.29 2.16
N LYS A 85 -3.05 3.00 2.13
CA LYS A 85 -2.44 3.61 3.31
C LYS A 85 -3.16 4.90 3.70
N GLU A 86 -3.45 5.06 4.98
CA GLU A 86 -3.94 6.32 5.53
C GLU A 86 -2.78 7.36 5.61
N PRO A 87 -3.07 8.66 5.46
CA PRO A 87 -4.37 9.27 5.23
C PRO A 87 -4.86 9.09 3.79
N VAL A 88 -6.13 8.70 3.62
CA VAL A 88 -6.75 8.49 2.32
C VAL A 88 -8.25 8.77 2.38
N ASP A 89 -8.79 9.47 1.37
CA ASP A 89 -10.23 9.64 1.24
C ASP A 89 -10.87 8.33 0.76
N ILE A 90 -11.70 7.75 1.62
CA ILE A 90 -12.44 6.50 1.39
C ILE A 90 -13.97 6.70 1.37
N SER A 91 -14.45 7.93 1.24
CA SER A 91 -15.88 8.27 1.30
C SER A 91 -16.74 7.52 0.27
N LYS A 92 -16.16 7.18 -0.89
CA LYS A 92 -16.81 6.46 -2.00
C LYS A 92 -16.75 4.93 -1.87
N TYR A 93 -16.05 4.40 -0.87
CA TYR A 93 -15.77 2.98 -0.74
C TYR A 93 -16.46 2.37 0.47
N GLU A 94 -16.76 1.08 0.41
CA GLU A 94 -16.85 0.25 1.60
C GLU A 94 -15.43 -0.15 2.00
N PHE A 95 -15.22 -0.36 3.29
CA PHE A 95 -13.88 -0.64 3.78
C PHE A 95 -13.87 -1.47 5.07
N VAL A 96 -12.70 -2.05 5.32
CA VAL A 96 -12.32 -2.63 6.62
C VAL A 96 -10.95 -2.06 6.98
N ARG A 97 -10.81 -1.55 8.22
CA ARG A 97 -9.50 -1.13 8.75
C ARG A 97 -8.76 -2.35 9.29
N LEU A 98 -7.48 -2.44 8.96
CA LEU A 98 -6.61 -3.43 9.56
C LEU A 98 -6.13 -2.90 10.92
N GLY A 99 -6.15 -3.74 11.95
CA GLY A 99 -5.74 -3.34 13.30
C GLY A 99 -4.23 -3.08 13.41
N GLN A 100 -3.44 -3.65 12.52
CA GLN A 100 -2.00 -3.45 12.50
C GLN A 100 -1.66 -2.07 11.93
N LYS A 101 -0.85 -1.31 12.68
CA LYS A 101 -0.25 -0.07 12.22
C LYS A 101 1.21 -0.28 11.84
N GLU A 102 1.68 0.51 10.91
CA GLU A 102 3.06 0.52 10.44
C GLU A 102 3.73 1.81 10.88
N LYS A 103 4.99 1.71 11.28
CA LYS A 103 5.75 2.84 11.81
C LYS A 103 6.47 3.58 10.71
N TRP A 104 6.46 4.89 10.81
CA TRP A 104 7.35 5.73 10.02
C TRP A 104 8.74 5.77 10.63
N GLY A 105 9.73 5.86 9.75
CA GLY A 105 11.13 5.97 10.13
C GLY A 105 11.98 6.53 9.01
N VAL A 106 13.26 6.38 9.19
CA VAL A 106 14.27 6.82 8.23
C VAL A 106 15.13 5.65 7.82
N ILE A 107 15.20 5.39 6.52
CA ILE A 107 16.22 4.50 5.94
C ILE A 107 17.47 5.31 5.63
N MET A 108 18.58 4.80 6.06
CA MET A 108 19.90 5.38 5.86
C MET A 108 20.96 4.31 5.70
N ARG A 109 22.13 4.69 5.21
CA ARG A 109 23.31 3.83 5.19
C ARG A 109 23.79 3.55 6.62
N LYS A 110 24.33 2.37 6.87
CA LYS A 110 24.87 1.98 8.19
C LYS A 110 26.06 2.84 8.62
N ASP A 111 26.78 3.43 7.67
CA ASP A 111 27.89 4.34 7.94
C ASP A 111 27.46 5.79 8.25
N CYS A 112 26.15 6.09 8.19
CA CYS A 112 25.61 7.39 8.58
C CYS A 112 25.74 7.58 10.11
N PRO A 113 26.19 8.75 10.59
CA PRO A 113 26.25 9.01 12.03
C PRO A 113 24.93 8.85 12.79
N LEU A 114 23.81 9.10 12.09
CA LEU A 114 22.48 8.91 12.67
C LEU A 114 22.08 7.44 12.85
N ALA A 115 22.80 6.50 12.24
CA ALA A 115 22.55 5.07 12.38
C ALA A 115 22.83 4.53 13.77
N GLU A 116 23.64 5.23 14.57
CA GLU A 116 23.93 4.86 15.95
C GLU A 116 22.78 5.19 16.92
N LYS A 117 21.82 6.05 16.50
CA LYS A 117 20.67 6.42 17.33
C LYS A 117 19.62 5.30 17.36
N GLU A 118 18.87 5.24 18.46
CA GLU A 118 17.73 4.32 18.57
C GLU A 118 16.51 4.83 17.79
N TYR A 119 16.31 6.15 17.72
CA TYR A 119 15.22 6.83 17.02
C TYR A 119 15.70 8.15 16.42
N ILE A 120 14.95 8.69 15.48
CA ILE A 120 15.27 9.93 14.77
C ILE A 120 14.23 10.99 15.10
N THR A 121 14.71 12.18 15.47
CA THR A 121 13.88 13.35 15.79
C THR A 121 13.85 14.35 14.62
N PRO A 122 12.87 15.29 14.56
CA PRO A 122 12.88 16.38 13.59
C PRO A 122 14.19 17.17 13.54
N LYS A 123 14.80 17.41 14.71
CA LYS A 123 16.08 18.14 14.81
C LYS A 123 17.25 17.41 14.16
N ASP A 124 17.23 16.09 14.18
CA ASP A 124 18.28 15.27 13.57
C ASP A 124 18.27 15.34 12.04
N LEU A 125 17.09 15.59 11.47
CA LEU A 125 16.86 15.67 10.03
C LEU A 125 16.95 17.10 9.48
N ALA A 126 16.97 18.10 10.35
CA ALA A 126 17.07 19.49 9.93
C ALA A 126 18.37 19.73 9.12
N GLY A 127 18.22 20.22 7.89
CA GLY A 127 19.33 20.48 6.96
C GLY A 127 19.93 19.24 6.28
N GLN A 128 19.50 18.02 6.65
CA GLN A 128 19.92 16.80 5.97
C GLN A 128 19.29 16.69 4.59
N PRO A 129 19.97 16.07 3.61
CA PRO A 129 19.36 15.76 2.31
C PRO A 129 18.32 14.66 2.48
N LEU A 130 17.04 14.97 2.22
CA LEU A 130 15.92 14.07 2.44
C LEU A 130 15.27 13.60 1.15
N ILE A 131 14.88 12.35 1.12
CA ILE A 131 14.08 11.72 0.07
C ILE A 131 12.68 11.52 0.65
N PHE A 132 11.66 12.12 0.00
CA PHE A 132 10.28 12.09 0.46
C PHE A 132 9.41 11.21 -0.42
N ALA A 133 8.26 10.77 0.12
CA ALA A 133 7.19 10.23 -0.69
C ALA A 133 6.65 11.31 -1.64
N LYS A 134 6.28 10.92 -2.87
CA LYS A 134 5.74 11.85 -3.87
C LYS A 134 4.31 12.29 -3.55
N ARG A 135 3.54 11.46 -2.85
CA ARG A 135 2.14 11.69 -2.53
C ARG A 135 1.98 12.88 -1.56
N GLU A 136 1.21 13.89 -1.97
CA GLU A 136 1.04 15.15 -1.23
C GLU A 136 0.45 14.95 0.18
N SER A 137 -0.58 14.11 0.33
CA SER A 137 -1.19 13.86 1.65
C SER A 137 -0.21 13.24 2.66
N VAL A 138 0.71 12.38 2.19
CA VAL A 138 1.77 11.80 3.00
C VAL A 138 2.82 12.85 3.34
N ARG A 139 3.14 13.71 2.38
CA ARG A 139 4.08 14.81 2.57
C ARG A 139 3.59 15.78 3.64
N ASN A 140 2.32 16.17 3.59
CA ASN A 140 1.70 17.06 4.60
C ASN A 140 1.75 16.44 6.01
N GLU A 141 1.54 15.13 6.13
CA GLU A 141 1.65 14.42 7.41
C GLU A 141 3.07 14.46 7.97
N ILE A 142 4.06 14.24 7.11
CA ILE A 142 5.48 14.31 7.48
C ILE A 142 5.89 15.75 7.83
N GLU A 143 5.48 16.75 7.05
CA GLU A 143 5.75 18.16 7.31
C GLU A 143 5.15 18.59 8.66
N ASN A 144 3.94 18.14 8.99
CA ASN A 144 3.34 18.37 10.32
C ASN A 144 4.15 17.71 11.45
N TRP A 145 4.73 16.52 11.20
CA TRP A 145 5.58 15.87 12.20
C TRP A 145 6.88 16.65 12.46
N PHE A 146 7.41 17.36 11.47
CA PHE A 146 8.59 18.23 11.65
C PHE A 146 8.30 19.43 12.55
N GLY A 147 7.06 19.93 12.61
CA GLY A 147 6.66 21.11 13.39
C GLY A 147 7.55 22.32 13.08
N ASP A 148 8.11 22.94 14.12
CA ASP A 148 8.97 24.13 14.01
C ASP A 148 10.27 23.89 13.20
N CYS A 149 10.64 22.63 12.95
CA CYS A 149 11.79 22.29 12.11
C CYS A 149 11.48 22.26 10.61
N CYS A 150 10.23 22.51 10.20
CA CYS A 150 9.76 22.40 8.82
C CYS A 150 10.53 23.34 7.86
N ASP A 151 10.88 24.54 8.31
CA ASP A 151 11.62 25.51 7.48
C ASP A 151 13.03 25.06 7.06
N ASN A 152 13.59 24.07 7.74
CA ASN A 152 14.91 23.52 7.48
C ASN A 152 14.90 22.18 6.74
N ILE A 153 13.78 21.79 6.14
CA ILE A 153 13.68 20.56 5.35
C ILE A 153 14.35 20.77 4.00
N LYS A 154 15.34 19.91 3.67
CA LYS A 154 16.03 19.92 2.39
C LYS A 154 15.65 18.69 1.58
N ILE A 155 14.59 18.78 0.78
CA ILE A 155 14.17 17.69 -0.11
C ILE A 155 15.09 17.66 -1.33
N VAL A 156 15.78 16.57 -1.56
CA VAL A 156 16.69 16.34 -2.68
C VAL A 156 16.15 15.37 -3.72
N ALA A 157 15.18 14.52 -3.35
CA ALA A 157 14.52 13.61 -4.25
C ALA A 157 13.12 13.25 -3.72
N SER A 158 12.26 12.75 -4.61
CA SER A 158 10.98 12.14 -4.24
C SER A 158 10.82 10.80 -4.96
N CYS A 159 10.21 9.81 -4.27
CA CYS A 159 10.05 8.47 -4.78
C CYS A 159 8.72 7.85 -4.35
N ASP A 160 8.17 6.96 -5.18
CA ASP A 160 6.88 6.30 -4.93
C ASP A 160 7.06 4.87 -4.42
N LEU A 161 8.15 4.21 -4.83
CA LEU A 161 8.43 2.80 -4.55
C LEU A 161 9.61 2.68 -3.60
N ILE A 162 9.48 1.79 -2.62
CA ILE A 162 10.51 1.61 -1.59
C ILE A 162 11.82 1.06 -2.17
N TYR A 163 11.75 0.16 -3.13
CA TYR A 163 12.92 -0.39 -3.79
C TYR A 163 13.78 0.70 -4.50
N ASN A 164 13.12 1.63 -5.17
CA ASN A 164 13.81 2.76 -5.81
C ASN A 164 14.36 3.73 -4.76
N THR A 165 13.61 3.95 -3.68
CA THR A 165 14.03 4.78 -2.55
C THR A 165 15.32 4.25 -1.93
N GLU A 166 15.40 2.96 -1.68
CA GLU A 166 16.61 2.30 -1.16
C GLU A 166 17.81 2.43 -2.09
N SER A 167 17.58 2.31 -3.40
CA SER A 167 18.63 2.50 -4.39
C SER A 167 19.21 3.92 -4.33
N LEU A 168 18.36 4.93 -4.13
CA LEU A 168 18.81 6.32 -3.94
C LEU A 168 19.61 6.50 -2.64
N VAL A 169 19.15 5.87 -1.54
CA VAL A 169 19.86 5.92 -0.25
C VAL A 169 21.23 5.21 -0.35
N LYS A 170 21.29 4.03 -0.97
CA LYS A 170 22.56 3.31 -1.23
C LYS A 170 23.51 4.13 -2.07
N GLY A 171 23.00 4.83 -3.06
CA GLY A 171 23.76 5.74 -3.92
C GLY A 171 24.22 7.01 -3.22
N GLY A 172 23.82 7.26 -1.97
CA GLY A 172 24.23 8.44 -1.20
C GLY A 172 23.50 9.73 -1.55
N VAL A 173 22.32 9.65 -2.19
CA VAL A 173 21.51 10.82 -2.55
C VAL A 173 20.96 11.52 -1.30
N GLY A 174 20.57 10.76 -0.27
CA GLY A 174 20.04 11.32 0.97
C GLY A 174 19.48 10.24 1.90
N LEU A 175 18.84 10.70 2.97
CA LEU A 175 18.12 9.90 3.94
C LEU A 175 16.65 9.80 3.51
N ALA A 176 16.03 8.64 3.59
CA ALA A 176 14.66 8.47 3.13
C ALA A 176 13.67 8.33 4.28
N LEU A 177 12.65 9.19 4.30
CA LEU A 177 11.48 9.03 5.17
C LEU A 177 10.51 8.04 4.53
N CYS A 178 10.29 6.91 5.19
CA CYS A 178 9.43 5.85 4.70
C CYS A 178 8.78 5.06 5.84
N ILE A 179 7.86 4.19 5.48
CA ILE A 179 7.26 3.23 6.39
C ILE A 179 8.20 2.02 6.50
N ASP A 180 8.29 1.43 7.68
CA ASP A 180 9.04 0.19 7.89
C ASP A 180 8.49 -0.92 6.98
N SER A 181 9.36 -1.45 6.13
CA SER A 181 9.00 -2.49 5.15
C SER A 181 9.34 -3.90 5.63
N ASP A 182 9.91 -4.04 6.84
CA ASP A 182 10.48 -5.31 7.34
C ASP A 182 11.54 -5.92 6.39
N MET A 183 12.04 -5.14 5.43
CA MET A 183 13.08 -5.58 4.50
C MET A 183 14.44 -5.18 5.06
N TYR A 184 15.31 -6.18 5.27
CA TYR A 184 16.65 -5.97 5.79
C TYR A 184 17.66 -5.99 4.67
N TYR A 185 18.40 -4.90 4.53
CA TYR A 185 19.50 -4.79 3.58
C TYR A 185 20.83 -4.73 4.32
N ASP A 186 21.84 -5.42 3.81
CA ASP A 186 23.15 -5.49 4.46
C ASP A 186 23.80 -4.12 4.70
N ASP A 187 23.56 -3.16 3.80
CA ASP A 187 24.19 -1.83 3.82
C ASP A 187 23.32 -0.70 4.39
N LEU A 188 22.03 -0.97 4.65
CA LEU A 188 21.09 0.01 5.15
C LEU A 188 20.58 -0.35 6.54
N CYS A 189 20.09 0.66 7.25
CA CYS A 189 19.33 0.48 8.48
C CYS A 189 18.10 1.37 8.50
N PHE A 190 17.07 0.92 9.20
CA PHE A 190 15.85 1.67 9.49
C PHE A 190 15.91 2.15 10.94
N LYS A 191 15.53 3.40 11.18
CA LYS A 191 15.37 3.97 12.53
C LYS A 191 13.99 4.61 12.64
N PRO A 192 13.21 4.25 13.68
CA PRO A 192 11.87 4.81 13.86
C PRO A 192 11.90 6.31 14.19
N LEU A 193 10.83 7.01 13.88
CA LEU A 193 10.67 8.42 14.24
C LEU A 193 10.32 8.60 15.73
N SER A 194 10.78 9.72 16.31
CA SER A 194 10.36 10.20 17.63
C SER A 194 10.09 11.72 17.57
N PRO A 195 8.88 12.22 17.89
CA PRO A 195 7.68 11.46 18.30
C PRO A 195 7.27 10.39 17.28
N MET A 196 6.72 9.27 17.79
CA MET A 196 6.31 8.15 16.95
C MET A 196 5.20 8.60 15.98
N LEU A 197 5.39 8.30 14.70
CA LEU A 197 4.39 8.48 13.65
C LEU A 197 4.02 7.10 13.10
N GLU A 198 2.71 6.83 13.05
CA GLU A 198 2.19 5.55 12.58
C GLU A 198 1.13 5.77 11.51
N THR A 199 1.02 4.84 10.59
CA THR A 199 -0.03 4.84 9.58
C THR A 199 -0.81 3.53 9.61
N GLY A 200 -2.12 3.62 9.37
CA GLY A 200 -2.98 2.48 9.19
C GLY A 200 -3.08 2.06 7.72
N THR A 201 -3.65 0.88 7.51
CA THR A 201 -4.03 0.39 6.18
C THR A 201 -5.51 0.02 6.18
N VAL A 202 -6.21 0.43 5.13
CA VAL A 202 -7.60 0.05 4.88
C VAL A 202 -7.70 -0.84 3.66
N ILE A 203 -8.53 -1.87 3.75
CA ILE A 203 -8.98 -2.65 2.61
C ILE A 203 -10.24 -1.99 2.10
N VAL A 204 -10.29 -1.61 0.84
CA VAL A 204 -11.42 -0.91 0.23
C VAL A 204 -11.94 -1.62 -1.00
N TRP A 205 -13.25 -1.48 -1.27
CA TRP A 205 -13.89 -1.88 -2.51
C TRP A 205 -15.03 -0.91 -2.82
N ARG A 206 -15.47 -0.88 -4.06
CA ARG A 206 -16.46 0.09 -4.51
C ARG A 206 -17.83 -0.13 -3.87
N LYS A 207 -18.46 0.94 -3.37
CA LYS A 207 -19.85 0.93 -2.93
C LYS A 207 -20.81 0.70 -4.11
N ASN A 208 -21.93 0.04 -3.82
CA ASN A 208 -23.09 -0.07 -4.73
C ASN A 208 -22.75 -0.64 -6.12
N ARG A 209 -21.71 -1.46 -6.25
CA ARG A 209 -21.42 -2.18 -7.48
C ARG A 209 -21.67 -3.66 -7.29
N THR A 210 -22.28 -4.27 -8.30
CA THR A 210 -22.28 -5.73 -8.39
C THR A 210 -20.85 -6.20 -8.64
N VAL A 211 -20.31 -6.93 -7.70
CA VAL A 211 -19.01 -7.59 -7.82
C VAL A 211 -19.23 -9.07 -8.13
N SER A 212 -18.23 -9.74 -8.70
CA SER A 212 -18.33 -11.16 -8.99
C SER A 212 -18.59 -12.00 -7.72
N PRO A 213 -19.23 -13.16 -7.84
CA PRO A 213 -19.45 -14.06 -6.71
C PRO A 213 -18.16 -14.37 -5.93
N SER A 214 -17.04 -14.55 -6.64
CA SER A 214 -15.72 -14.83 -6.06
C SER A 214 -15.20 -13.64 -5.25
N VAL A 215 -15.30 -12.41 -5.78
CA VAL A 215 -14.91 -11.19 -5.06
C VAL A 215 -15.78 -10.98 -3.82
N ASN A 216 -17.11 -11.13 -3.94
CA ASN A 216 -18.02 -10.99 -2.80
C ASN A 216 -17.73 -12.02 -1.70
N SER A 217 -17.49 -13.26 -2.08
CA SER A 217 -17.14 -14.32 -1.14
C SER A 217 -15.79 -14.07 -0.45
N PHE A 218 -14.81 -13.57 -1.19
CA PHE A 218 -13.51 -13.22 -0.61
C PHE A 218 -13.62 -12.03 0.36
N ILE A 219 -14.41 -11.00 0.05
CA ILE A 219 -14.68 -9.89 0.98
C ILE A 219 -15.31 -10.41 2.27
N LYS A 220 -16.29 -11.34 2.19
CA LYS A 220 -16.89 -11.98 3.38
C LYS A 220 -15.84 -12.78 4.16
N HIS A 221 -14.96 -13.51 3.48
CA HIS A 221 -13.86 -14.24 4.09
C HIS A 221 -12.90 -13.32 4.85
N ILE A 222 -12.52 -12.18 4.25
CA ILE A 222 -11.69 -11.15 4.91
C ILE A 222 -12.38 -10.65 6.18
N LYS A 223 -13.65 -10.22 6.09
CA LYS A 223 -14.41 -9.71 7.25
C LYS A 223 -14.44 -10.73 8.38
N LYS A 224 -14.82 -11.98 8.08
CA LYS A 224 -14.88 -13.07 9.07
C LYS A 224 -13.54 -13.32 9.76
N CYS A 225 -12.45 -13.37 9.02
CA CYS A 225 -11.12 -13.61 9.59
C CYS A 225 -10.64 -12.44 10.46
N LEU A 226 -10.96 -11.20 10.10
CA LEU A 226 -10.57 -10.02 10.89
C LEU A 226 -11.40 -9.89 12.17
N GLU A 227 -12.69 -10.24 12.16
CA GLU A 227 -13.53 -10.30 13.37
C GLU A 227 -13.04 -11.35 14.40
N CYS A 228 -12.39 -12.41 13.96
CA CYS A 228 -11.79 -13.42 14.85
C CYS A 228 -10.47 -12.99 15.49
N ILE A 229 -9.86 -11.89 15.03
CA ILE A 229 -8.55 -11.40 15.50
C ILE A 229 -8.72 -10.15 16.39
N ALA A 230 -9.87 -9.48 16.32
CA ALA A 230 -10.23 -8.33 17.15
C ALA A 230 -10.74 -8.73 18.52
#